data_0973b4a7b2d8d487bd71b71120d5c749
#
_entry.id   0973b4a7b2d8d487bd71b71120d5c749
#
_cell.length_a   1.000
_cell.length_b   1.000
_cell.length_c   1.000
_cell.angle_alpha   90.00
_cell.angle_beta   90.00
_cell.angle_gamma   90.00
#
_symmetry.space_group_name_H-M   'P 1'
#
loop_
_entity.id
_entity.type
_entity.pdbx_description
1 polymer ?
#
loop_
_entity_poly.entity_id
_entity_poly.type
_entity_poly.pdbx_seq_one_letter_code
_entity_poly.pdbx_strand_id
1 'polypeptide(L)'
;PLQPELFEQALEETLYGMEIPKKILADFLISNERAGIRGFNILLVGPPGIGKTALAECIARNCQIPMEIIPMNAMSTTLELEGLDSSYDSASIGRFWKSFYKYGTSEILCFLDELDKVEQISSEGNPMNCFYQLLTGTFEDKFLECPLPTSNTIFIATANSLQNIPDSILNRFQCIIPMYDYTVEEKIIIGKNYILPKLLKNFSIPQKTLRFSEDAIRHIILNYCHTTGVRELKHHMELLIRNLVAEDIYENFVVCIDYIDMILQHLNLNKKIYTKEWCEGNFPSVKGLPGIARALTVNRNGGRCLAVETVLMPLEPLDDSFYITGHVKESVRQSVEVAYFFLKKKYPKLFHKQVVHIHFSEAAILKSGSSGGTAILMSMLSAALGRPLTKEDYDVAFTGEIDIMGGVFEVGGIPEKIFAAKICGCKKVFIPLQNYNKLDEELKRDISCKIIPVKHVQEIIEEIYEVQADVMEQNG
;
A
#
# COMPACT_ATOMS: atom_id res chain seq x y z
N PRO A 1 -22.49 25.17 16.10
CA PRO A 1 -23.27 24.24 15.27
C PRO A 1 -22.61 24.11 13.90
N LEU A 2 -22.41 22.87 13.48
CA LEU A 2 -21.83 22.55 12.19
C LEU A 2 -22.81 22.99 11.09
N GLN A 3 -22.35 23.83 10.16
CA GLN A 3 -23.17 24.22 9.01
C GLN A 3 -22.86 23.25 7.86
N PRO A 4 -23.81 22.39 7.42
CA PRO A 4 -23.55 21.31 6.47
C PRO A 4 -22.89 21.76 5.17
N GLU A 5 -23.41 22.82 4.55
CA GLU A 5 -22.90 23.33 3.26
C GLU A 5 -21.47 23.88 3.40
N LEU A 6 -21.15 24.59 4.48
CA LEU A 6 -19.80 25.10 4.74
C LEU A 6 -18.83 23.96 5.06
N PHE A 7 -19.31 22.90 5.70
CA PHE A 7 -18.46 21.75 6.00
C PHE A 7 -18.13 20.96 4.74
N GLU A 8 -19.11 20.72 3.86
CA GLU A 8 -18.86 20.07 2.57
C GLU A 8 -17.87 20.86 1.72
N GLN A 9 -18.04 22.19 1.65
CA GLN A 9 -17.08 23.06 0.97
C GLN A 9 -15.67 22.97 1.59
N ALA A 10 -15.57 22.97 2.92
CA ALA A 10 -14.29 22.84 3.61
C ALA A 10 -13.61 21.49 3.35
N LEU A 11 -14.39 20.42 3.19
CA LEU A 11 -13.86 19.10 2.79
C LEU A 11 -13.29 19.14 1.36
N GLU A 12 -13.99 19.79 0.41
CA GLU A 12 -13.51 19.96 -0.96
C GLU A 12 -12.21 20.77 -1.03
N GLU A 13 -12.11 21.84 -0.23
CA GLU A 13 -10.89 22.66 -0.16
C GLU A 13 -9.71 21.94 0.52
N THR A 14 -10.01 20.96 1.40
CA THR A 14 -8.99 20.24 2.17
C THR A 14 -8.42 19.04 1.44
N LEU A 15 -9.27 18.29 0.75
CA LEU A 15 -8.94 16.98 0.17
C LEU A 15 -9.53 16.90 -1.24
N TYR A 16 -8.67 16.66 -2.23
CA TYR A 16 -9.10 16.43 -3.62
C TYR A 16 -9.67 15.02 -3.79
N GLY A 17 -10.72 14.89 -4.60
CA GLY A 17 -11.37 13.61 -4.85
C GLY A 17 -11.94 12.99 -3.58
N MET A 18 -11.88 11.65 -3.48
CA MET A 18 -12.37 10.92 -2.31
C MET A 18 -13.87 11.15 -2.01
N GLU A 19 -14.69 11.23 -3.05
CA GLU A 19 -16.11 11.57 -2.97
C GLU A 19 -16.90 10.68 -1.99
N ILE A 20 -16.65 9.35 -2.04
CA ILE A 20 -17.34 8.39 -1.17
C ILE A 20 -16.91 8.58 0.30
N PRO A 21 -15.60 8.61 0.66
CA PRO A 21 -15.15 8.92 2.01
C PRO A 21 -15.68 10.24 2.55
N LYS A 22 -15.67 11.32 1.76
CA LYS A 22 -16.20 12.63 2.16
C LYS A 22 -17.70 12.59 2.45
N LYS A 23 -18.46 11.93 1.57
CA LYS A 23 -19.91 11.79 1.73
C LYS A 23 -20.25 11.01 3.00
N ILE A 24 -19.59 9.86 3.23
CA ILE A 24 -19.80 9.07 4.46
C ILE A 24 -19.53 9.92 5.69
N LEU A 25 -18.43 10.68 5.69
CA LEU A 25 -18.05 11.55 6.78
C LEU A 25 -19.06 12.69 7.00
N ALA A 26 -19.46 13.37 5.93
CA ALA A 26 -20.43 14.46 6.01
C ALA A 26 -21.79 13.98 6.54
N ASP A 27 -22.31 12.89 5.99
CA ASP A 27 -23.58 12.30 6.42
C ASP A 27 -23.52 11.90 7.91
N PHE A 28 -22.40 11.31 8.35
CA PHE A 28 -22.19 10.91 9.74
C PHE A 28 -22.15 12.11 10.69
N LEU A 29 -21.37 13.16 10.37
CA LEU A 29 -21.25 14.33 11.22
C LEU A 29 -22.55 15.16 11.29
N ILE A 30 -23.23 15.33 10.16
CA ILE A 30 -24.52 16.02 10.10
C ILE A 30 -25.57 15.28 10.91
N SER A 31 -25.62 13.94 10.86
CA SER A 31 -26.56 13.14 11.65
C SER A 31 -26.29 13.26 13.15
N ASN A 32 -25.01 13.25 13.57
CA ASN A 32 -24.64 13.42 14.97
C ASN A 32 -25.00 14.82 15.51
N GLU A 33 -24.74 15.86 14.74
CA GLU A 33 -25.10 17.23 15.11
C GLU A 33 -26.63 17.36 15.32
N ARG A 34 -27.45 16.81 14.42
CA ARG A 34 -28.90 16.79 14.52
C ARG A 34 -29.42 16.00 15.76
N ALA A 35 -28.69 14.94 16.11
CA ALA A 35 -28.99 14.11 17.28
C ALA A 35 -28.46 14.71 18.61
N GLY A 36 -27.68 15.79 18.55
CA GLY A 36 -27.03 16.39 19.72
C GLY A 36 -25.88 15.53 20.28
N ILE A 37 -25.33 14.63 19.48
CA ILE A 37 -24.19 13.78 19.84
C ILE A 37 -22.89 14.55 19.61
N ARG A 38 -22.13 14.81 20.69
CA ARG A 38 -20.92 15.61 20.64
C ARG A 38 -19.65 14.76 20.49
N GLY A 39 -19.55 13.64 21.22
CA GLY A 39 -18.40 12.73 21.13
C GLY A 39 -18.72 11.51 20.28
N PHE A 40 -17.75 11.11 19.47
CA PHE A 40 -17.86 9.94 18.59
C PHE A 40 -16.48 9.44 18.18
N ASN A 41 -16.44 8.21 17.65
CA ASN A 41 -15.20 7.53 17.26
C ASN A 41 -15.23 7.20 15.77
N ILE A 42 -14.23 7.69 15.01
CA ILE A 42 -14.05 7.42 13.59
C ILE A 42 -12.69 6.75 13.37
N LEU A 43 -12.66 5.74 12.49
CA LEU A 43 -11.43 5.12 12.03
C LEU A 43 -11.23 5.38 10.53
N LEU A 44 -10.14 6.06 10.17
CA LEU A 44 -9.72 6.30 8.79
C LEU A 44 -8.72 5.23 8.37
N VAL A 45 -9.06 4.39 7.39
CA VAL A 45 -8.25 3.26 6.95
C VAL A 45 -7.75 3.48 5.55
N GLY A 46 -6.44 3.43 5.34
CA GLY A 46 -5.87 3.57 4.00
C GLY A 46 -4.38 3.87 4.02
N PRO A 47 -3.72 3.91 2.85
CA PRO A 47 -2.28 4.08 2.75
C PRO A 47 -1.78 5.39 3.36
N PRO A 48 -0.48 5.51 3.69
CA PRO A 48 0.09 6.74 4.22
C PRO A 48 0.10 7.85 3.17
N GLY A 49 0.03 9.10 3.61
CA GLY A 49 0.20 10.28 2.75
C GLY A 49 -1.00 10.69 1.90
N ILE A 50 -2.20 10.13 2.16
CA ILE A 50 -3.44 10.43 1.42
C ILE A 50 -4.30 11.54 2.05
N GLY A 51 -3.83 12.16 3.16
CA GLY A 51 -4.52 13.30 3.76
C GLY A 51 -5.37 12.99 5.00
N LYS A 52 -5.21 11.82 5.64
CA LYS A 52 -5.97 11.45 6.87
C LYS A 52 -5.85 12.51 7.98
N THR A 53 -4.66 13.01 8.24
CA THR A 53 -4.42 14.07 9.23
C THR A 53 -5.07 15.39 8.84
N ALA A 54 -4.98 15.77 7.55
CA ALA A 54 -5.62 16.99 7.05
C ALA A 54 -7.15 16.95 7.20
N LEU A 55 -7.74 15.77 7.04
CA LEU A 55 -9.16 15.54 7.24
C LEU A 55 -9.56 15.75 8.71
N ALA A 56 -8.78 15.21 9.66
CA ALA A 56 -8.99 15.41 11.08
C ALA A 56 -8.86 16.90 11.49
N GLU A 57 -7.86 17.61 10.95
CA GLU A 57 -7.69 19.05 11.14
C GLU A 57 -8.88 19.86 10.58
N CYS A 58 -9.43 19.43 9.44
CA CYS A 58 -10.63 20.03 8.86
C CYS A 58 -11.84 19.88 9.79
N ILE A 59 -12.05 18.69 10.35
CA ILE A 59 -13.12 18.43 11.32
C ILE A 59 -12.95 19.29 12.56
N ALA A 60 -11.77 19.32 13.17
CA ALA A 60 -11.49 20.10 14.37
C ALA A 60 -11.78 21.59 14.17
N ARG A 61 -11.35 22.15 13.02
CA ARG A 61 -11.61 23.56 12.67
C ARG A 61 -13.11 23.86 12.51
N ASN A 62 -13.83 23.01 11.80
CA ASN A 62 -15.27 23.23 11.57
C ASN A 62 -16.11 23.01 12.80
N CYS A 63 -15.72 22.10 13.69
CA CYS A 63 -16.33 21.93 15.01
C CYS A 63 -15.88 22.99 16.03
N GLN A 64 -14.88 23.81 15.70
CA GLN A 64 -14.28 24.83 16.59
C GLN A 64 -13.76 24.24 17.91
N ILE A 65 -13.18 23.05 17.87
CA ILE A 65 -12.59 22.37 19.03
C ILE A 65 -11.07 22.21 18.85
N PRO A 66 -10.32 22.22 19.97
CA PRO A 66 -8.89 21.97 19.91
C PRO A 66 -8.58 20.52 19.50
N MET A 67 -7.45 20.33 18.83
CA MET A 67 -6.98 19.02 18.38
C MET A 67 -5.69 18.66 19.08
N GLU A 68 -5.63 17.45 19.65
CA GLU A 68 -4.42 16.85 20.21
C GLU A 68 -4.02 15.63 19.37
N ILE A 69 -2.75 15.61 18.93
CA ILE A 69 -2.22 14.50 18.14
C ILE A 69 -1.46 13.53 19.07
N ILE A 70 -1.83 12.29 19.02
CA ILE A 70 -1.24 11.21 19.81
C ILE A 70 -0.66 10.18 18.84
N PRO A 71 0.68 10.19 18.62
CA PRO A 71 1.33 9.20 17.75
C PRO A 71 1.37 7.84 18.47
N MET A 72 0.66 6.87 17.90
CA MET A 72 0.51 5.55 18.49
C MET A 72 1.72 4.65 18.31
N ASN A 73 2.46 4.85 17.22
CA ASN A 73 3.69 4.14 16.90
C ASN A 73 4.86 4.40 17.88
N ALA A 74 4.78 5.48 18.67
CA ALA A 74 5.77 5.83 19.67
C ALA A 74 5.45 5.28 21.07
N MET A 75 4.27 4.65 21.23
CA MET A 75 3.80 4.16 22.51
C MET A 75 4.20 2.70 22.74
N SER A 76 5.04 2.48 23.73
CA SER A 76 5.47 1.14 24.14
C SER A 76 4.73 0.63 25.39
N THR A 77 4.11 1.51 26.18
CA THR A 77 3.47 1.15 27.45
C THR A 77 2.11 1.81 27.65
N THR A 78 1.23 1.17 28.40
CA THR A 78 -0.06 1.72 28.84
C THR A 78 0.11 2.92 29.76
N LEU A 79 1.24 2.96 30.51
CA LEU A 79 1.52 3.94 31.55
C LEU A 79 1.56 5.39 31.03
N GLU A 80 2.00 5.59 29.78
CA GLU A 80 2.01 6.91 29.17
C GLU A 80 0.60 7.50 28.97
N LEU A 81 -0.39 6.63 28.70
CA LEU A 81 -1.77 7.01 28.48
C LEU A 81 -2.53 7.16 29.80
N GLU A 82 -2.41 6.13 30.65
CA GLU A 82 -3.17 5.97 31.89
C GLU A 82 -2.54 6.71 33.09
N GLY A 83 -1.30 7.17 32.96
CA GLY A 83 -0.53 7.68 34.08
C GLY A 83 0.09 6.56 34.91
N LEU A 84 0.98 6.93 35.82
CA LEU A 84 1.64 6.04 36.75
C LEU A 84 1.18 6.33 38.17
N ASP A 85 0.80 5.28 38.89
CA ASP A 85 0.32 5.34 40.28
C ASP A 85 1.26 6.18 41.17
N SER A 86 0.65 6.95 42.09
CA SER A 86 1.36 7.89 42.99
C SER A 86 2.36 7.24 43.92
N SER A 87 2.36 5.90 44.07
CA SER A 87 3.31 5.13 44.86
C SER A 87 4.72 4.98 44.23
N TYR A 88 4.87 5.34 42.94
CA TYR A 88 6.16 5.26 42.24
C TYR A 88 6.90 6.61 42.25
N ASP A 89 8.24 6.58 42.34
CA ASP A 89 9.07 7.78 42.34
C ASP A 89 8.95 8.62 41.03
N SER A 90 8.57 7.99 39.90
CA SER A 90 8.34 8.62 38.60
C SER A 90 6.87 8.87 38.27
N ALA A 91 6.01 8.84 39.29
CA ALA A 91 4.56 9.01 39.12
C ALA A 91 4.21 10.28 38.33
N SER A 92 3.32 10.15 37.37
CA SER A 92 2.87 11.28 36.55
C SER A 92 1.46 11.05 35.99
N ILE A 93 0.76 12.14 35.79
CA ILE A 93 -0.55 12.17 35.15
C ILE A 93 -0.45 11.63 33.71
N GLY A 94 -1.43 10.86 33.28
CA GLY A 94 -1.54 10.33 31.93
C GLY A 94 -1.74 11.40 30.85
N ARG A 95 -1.44 11.04 29.62
CA ARG A 95 -1.43 11.97 28.47
C ARG A 95 -2.81 12.57 28.20
N PHE A 96 -3.88 11.80 28.36
CA PHE A 96 -5.25 12.31 28.14
C PHE A 96 -5.62 13.40 29.15
N TRP A 97 -5.33 13.21 30.44
CA TRP A 97 -5.52 14.22 31.44
C TRP A 97 -4.70 15.48 31.17
N LYS A 98 -3.44 15.33 30.74
CA LYS A 98 -2.59 16.47 30.35
C LYS A 98 -3.23 17.26 29.22
N SER A 99 -3.83 16.58 28.24
CA SER A 99 -4.52 17.23 27.11
C SER A 99 -5.76 18.01 27.58
N PHE A 100 -6.61 17.41 28.42
CA PHE A 100 -7.79 18.08 28.93
C PHE A 100 -7.46 19.26 29.83
N TYR A 101 -6.43 19.11 30.67
CA TYR A 101 -5.93 20.21 31.50
C TYR A 101 -5.39 21.38 30.65
N LYS A 102 -4.63 21.05 29.61
CA LYS A 102 -4.04 22.02 28.66
C LYS A 102 -5.13 22.88 27.98
N TYR A 103 -6.22 22.27 27.59
CA TYR A 103 -7.29 22.96 26.87
C TYR A 103 -8.45 23.44 27.79
N GLY A 104 -8.49 22.99 29.03
CA GLY A 104 -9.54 23.35 29.98
C GLY A 104 -10.92 22.79 29.66
N THR A 105 -10.98 21.79 28.78
CA THR A 105 -12.24 21.15 28.33
C THR A 105 -12.02 19.71 27.94
N SER A 106 -13.09 18.89 28.01
CA SER A 106 -13.13 17.54 27.44
C SER A 106 -13.69 17.51 26.01
N GLU A 107 -14.19 18.66 25.51
CA GLU A 107 -14.63 18.82 24.12
C GLU A 107 -13.39 19.09 23.24
N ILE A 108 -12.62 18.04 22.95
CA ILE A 108 -11.44 18.08 22.12
C ILE A 108 -11.51 16.98 21.06
N LEU A 109 -10.74 17.13 19.99
CA LEU A 109 -10.47 16.05 19.03
C LEU A 109 -9.13 15.39 19.37
N CYS A 110 -9.17 14.13 19.76
CA CYS A 110 -7.99 13.29 19.92
C CYS A 110 -7.71 12.53 18.63
N PHE A 111 -6.61 12.86 17.97
CA PHE A 111 -6.17 12.18 16.76
C PHE A 111 -5.15 11.09 17.11
N LEU A 112 -5.56 9.83 16.95
CA LEU A 112 -4.77 8.65 17.25
C LEU A 112 -4.09 8.18 15.95
N ASP A 113 -2.83 8.60 15.73
CA ASP A 113 -2.15 8.31 14.48
C ASP A 113 -1.46 6.95 14.48
N GLU A 114 -1.69 6.16 13.40
CA GLU A 114 -1.10 4.82 13.20
C GLU A 114 -1.48 3.79 14.28
N LEU A 115 -2.77 3.64 14.56
CA LEU A 115 -3.29 2.68 15.55
C LEU A 115 -2.89 1.23 15.27
N ASP A 116 -2.72 0.86 14.00
CA ASP A 116 -2.28 -0.47 13.55
C ASP A 116 -0.79 -0.79 13.85
N LYS A 117 -0.02 0.19 14.34
CA LYS A 117 1.39 0.07 14.69
C LYS A 117 1.64 -0.17 16.18
N VAL A 118 0.60 -0.12 16.99
CA VAL A 118 0.71 -0.39 18.44
C VAL A 118 1.15 -1.84 18.66
N GLU A 119 2.22 -2.02 19.43
CA GLU A 119 2.68 -3.35 19.81
C GLU A 119 1.66 -4.04 20.73
N GLN A 120 1.22 -5.25 20.35
CA GLN A 120 0.19 -5.99 21.10
C GLN A 120 0.72 -6.68 22.35
N ILE A 121 2.04 -6.82 22.49
CA ILE A 121 2.69 -7.54 23.58
C ILE A 121 3.77 -6.65 24.19
N SER A 122 3.50 -6.11 25.37
CA SER A 122 4.53 -5.52 26.22
C SER A 122 4.54 -6.21 27.59
N SER A 123 5.68 -6.21 28.26
CA SER A 123 5.83 -6.74 29.64
C SER A 123 4.99 -5.99 30.67
N GLU A 124 4.50 -4.80 30.32
CA GLU A 124 3.75 -3.88 31.20
C GLU A 124 2.26 -3.74 30.83
N GLY A 125 1.72 -4.68 30.06
CA GLY A 125 0.32 -4.72 29.64
C GLY A 125 0.15 -4.41 28.15
N ASN A 126 -1.03 -4.73 27.62
CA ASN A 126 -1.38 -4.46 26.23
C ASN A 126 -1.95 -3.04 26.09
N PRO A 127 -1.26 -2.11 25.41
CA PRO A 127 -1.76 -0.74 25.20
C PRO A 127 -3.16 -0.67 24.56
N MET A 128 -3.55 -1.68 23.79
CA MET A 128 -4.89 -1.75 23.19
C MET A 128 -6.01 -1.83 24.23
N ASN A 129 -5.77 -2.34 25.44
CA ASN A 129 -6.80 -2.39 26.48
C ASN A 129 -7.21 -1.00 26.97
N CYS A 130 -6.28 -0.03 27.00
CA CYS A 130 -6.58 1.35 27.33
C CYS A 130 -7.56 1.97 26.34
N PHE A 131 -7.42 1.67 25.05
CA PHE A 131 -8.29 2.20 24.01
C PHE A 131 -9.71 1.68 24.14
N TYR A 132 -9.87 0.44 24.59
CA TYR A 132 -11.21 -0.09 24.85
C TYR A 132 -11.96 0.78 25.86
N GLN A 133 -11.33 1.12 26.99
CA GLN A 133 -11.94 1.99 28.01
C GLN A 133 -12.15 3.40 27.48
N LEU A 134 -11.14 3.97 26.84
CA LEU A 134 -11.16 5.32 26.30
C LEU A 134 -12.31 5.55 25.32
N LEU A 135 -12.54 4.61 24.42
CA LEU A 135 -13.57 4.68 23.39
C LEU A 135 -14.98 4.32 23.91
N THR A 136 -15.11 3.91 25.18
CA THR A 136 -16.41 3.57 25.79
C THR A 136 -17.04 4.71 26.58
N GLY A 137 -16.42 5.87 26.68
CA GLY A 137 -16.97 7.08 27.29
C GLY A 137 -16.48 7.41 28.70
N THR A 138 -15.70 6.53 29.34
CA THR A 138 -15.04 6.80 30.63
C THR A 138 -13.65 6.18 30.64
N PHE A 139 -12.69 6.95 31.12
CA PHE A 139 -11.30 6.54 31.24
C PHE A 139 -10.77 6.89 32.61
N GLU A 140 -10.08 5.98 33.27
CA GLU A 140 -9.51 6.19 34.60
C GLU A 140 -8.02 6.46 34.51
N ASP A 141 -7.60 7.60 35.07
CA ASP A 141 -6.19 7.95 35.20
C ASP A 141 -5.66 7.36 36.51
N LYS A 142 -4.60 6.54 36.43
CA LYS A 142 -4.05 5.81 37.58
C LYS A 142 -3.35 6.71 38.61
N PHE A 143 -2.85 7.87 38.17
CA PHE A 143 -2.21 8.82 39.09
C PHE A 143 -3.25 9.59 39.90
N LEU A 144 -4.35 10.01 39.27
CA LEU A 144 -5.37 10.80 39.91
C LEU A 144 -6.47 9.97 40.55
N GLU A 145 -6.54 8.67 40.25
CA GLU A 145 -7.59 7.73 40.70
C GLU A 145 -9.00 8.31 40.44
N CYS A 146 -9.16 9.01 39.35
CA CYS A 146 -10.36 9.75 39.02
C CYS A 146 -10.85 9.41 37.60
N PRO A 147 -12.15 9.08 37.45
CA PRO A 147 -12.70 8.82 36.13
C PRO A 147 -12.77 10.10 35.31
N LEU A 148 -12.31 10.01 34.06
CA LEU A 148 -12.33 11.07 33.06
C LEU A 148 -13.48 10.82 32.10
N PRO A 149 -14.47 11.73 31.99
CA PRO A 149 -15.53 11.56 31.03
C PRO A 149 -15.03 11.87 29.62
N THR A 150 -15.06 10.87 28.73
CA THR A 150 -14.66 10.99 27.33
C THR A 150 -15.86 11.05 26.37
N SER A 151 -17.09 11.08 26.90
CA SER A 151 -18.34 11.08 26.14
C SER A 151 -18.53 12.29 25.19
N ASN A 152 -17.83 13.39 25.44
CA ASN A 152 -17.87 14.59 24.60
C ASN A 152 -16.59 14.73 23.75
N THR A 153 -15.66 13.79 23.83
CA THR A 153 -14.43 13.80 23.08
C THR A 153 -14.62 13.14 21.71
N ILE A 154 -14.10 13.76 20.67
CA ILE A 154 -14.05 13.15 19.32
C ILE A 154 -12.74 12.38 19.20
N PHE A 155 -12.85 11.08 18.93
CA PHE A 155 -11.69 10.26 18.60
C PHE A 155 -11.64 9.97 17.11
N ILE A 156 -10.55 10.38 16.45
CA ILE A 156 -10.27 10.01 15.08
C ILE A 156 -8.98 9.20 15.09
N ALA A 157 -9.09 7.93 14.80
CA ALA A 157 -7.93 7.05 14.65
C ALA A 157 -7.58 6.85 13.18
N THR A 158 -6.29 6.60 12.90
CA THR A 158 -5.82 6.21 11.58
C THR A 158 -5.19 4.83 11.61
N ALA A 159 -5.36 4.08 10.52
CA ALA A 159 -4.67 2.82 10.31
C ALA A 159 -4.30 2.67 8.83
N ASN A 160 -3.23 1.95 8.54
CA ASN A 160 -2.90 1.56 7.18
C ASN A 160 -3.60 0.24 6.80
N SER A 161 -3.84 -0.64 7.79
CA SER A 161 -4.52 -1.92 7.64
C SER A 161 -5.33 -2.25 8.90
N LEU A 162 -6.44 -2.98 8.75
CA LEU A 162 -7.25 -3.47 9.87
C LEU A 162 -6.69 -4.75 10.51
N GLN A 163 -5.76 -5.45 9.85
CA GLN A 163 -5.29 -6.78 10.25
C GLN A 163 -4.69 -6.86 11.66
N ASN A 164 -4.08 -5.75 12.13
CA ASN A 164 -3.41 -5.70 13.42
C ASN A 164 -4.28 -5.07 14.53
N ILE A 165 -5.52 -4.71 14.24
CA ILE A 165 -6.43 -4.10 15.22
C ILE A 165 -7.43 -5.16 15.66
N PRO A 166 -7.54 -5.45 16.99
CA PRO A 166 -8.51 -6.42 17.50
C PRO A 166 -9.96 -6.01 17.20
N ASP A 167 -10.81 -6.98 16.88
CA ASP A 167 -12.25 -6.76 16.63
C ASP A 167 -12.96 -6.05 17.79
N SER A 168 -12.53 -6.32 19.04
CA SER A 168 -13.04 -5.63 20.23
C SER A 168 -12.86 -4.12 20.18
N ILE A 169 -11.80 -3.63 19.58
CA ILE A 169 -11.50 -2.21 19.35
C ILE A 169 -12.23 -1.70 18.11
N LEU A 170 -12.22 -2.45 17.01
CA LEU A 170 -12.92 -2.08 15.77
C LEU A 170 -14.40 -1.81 16.02
N ASN A 171 -15.05 -2.63 16.85
CA ASN A 171 -16.45 -2.49 17.22
C ASN A 171 -16.76 -1.24 18.08
N ARG A 172 -15.76 -0.46 18.49
CA ARG A 172 -15.93 0.82 19.21
C ARG A 172 -15.95 2.04 18.30
N PHE A 173 -15.59 1.85 17.05
CA PHE A 173 -15.71 2.91 16.04
C PHE A 173 -17.12 2.88 15.45
N GLN A 174 -17.85 4.00 15.57
CA GLN A 174 -19.18 4.14 14.97
C GLN A 174 -19.10 4.27 13.44
N CYS A 175 -17.97 4.75 12.93
CA CYS A 175 -17.74 4.91 11.50
C CYS A 175 -16.33 4.47 11.12
N ILE A 176 -16.21 3.54 10.16
CA ILE A 176 -14.93 3.13 9.56
C ILE A 176 -14.96 3.59 8.11
N ILE A 177 -14.03 4.49 7.74
CA ILE A 177 -13.98 5.13 6.42
C ILE A 177 -12.78 4.60 5.67
N PRO A 178 -12.98 3.78 4.61
CA PRO A 178 -11.91 3.36 3.74
C PRO A 178 -11.47 4.52 2.84
N MET A 179 -10.17 4.75 2.77
CA MET A 179 -9.54 5.75 1.92
C MET A 179 -8.57 5.06 0.95
N TYR A 180 -8.53 5.52 -0.29
CA TYR A 180 -7.77 4.88 -1.37
C TYR A 180 -6.57 5.75 -1.77
N ASP A 181 -5.58 5.16 -2.48
CA ASP A 181 -4.50 5.95 -3.07
C ASP A 181 -5.01 6.75 -4.27
N TYR A 182 -4.34 7.84 -4.52
CA TYR A 182 -4.60 8.69 -5.68
C TYR A 182 -3.99 8.12 -6.95
N THR A 183 -4.69 8.27 -8.06
CA THR A 183 -4.14 8.05 -9.40
C THR A 183 -3.04 9.09 -9.71
N VAL A 184 -2.24 8.84 -10.74
CA VAL A 184 -1.20 9.80 -11.17
C VAL A 184 -1.81 11.15 -11.53
N GLU A 185 -2.95 11.14 -12.23
CA GLU A 185 -3.67 12.36 -12.64
C GLU A 185 -4.16 13.16 -11.43
N GLU A 186 -4.74 12.48 -10.45
CA GLU A 186 -5.16 13.13 -9.20
C GLU A 186 -3.96 13.69 -8.43
N LYS A 187 -2.83 12.97 -8.38
CA LYS A 187 -1.59 13.47 -7.75
C LYS A 187 -1.05 14.74 -8.45
N ILE A 188 -1.17 14.83 -9.78
CA ILE A 188 -0.80 16.03 -10.54
C ILE A 188 -1.69 17.21 -10.15
N ILE A 189 -3.01 17.01 -10.10
CA ILE A 189 -3.96 18.05 -9.69
C ILE A 189 -3.69 18.50 -8.25
N ILE A 190 -3.48 17.55 -7.34
CA ILE A 190 -3.14 17.83 -5.94
C ILE A 190 -1.82 18.61 -5.85
N GLY A 191 -0.81 18.20 -6.61
CA GLY A 191 0.49 18.88 -6.68
C GLY A 191 0.35 20.34 -7.09
N LYS A 192 -0.42 20.58 -8.16
CA LYS A 192 -0.59 21.91 -8.77
C LYS A 192 -1.49 22.83 -7.93
N ASN A 193 -2.63 22.33 -7.45
CA ASN A 193 -3.68 23.16 -6.88
C ASN A 193 -3.66 23.22 -5.34
N TYR A 194 -3.08 22.22 -4.66
CA TYR A 194 -3.08 22.14 -3.20
C TYR A 194 -1.67 22.24 -2.60
N ILE A 195 -0.69 21.49 -3.14
CA ILE A 195 0.67 21.45 -2.58
C ILE A 195 1.44 22.70 -2.95
N LEU A 196 1.51 23.05 -4.24
CA LEU A 196 2.30 24.19 -4.72
C LEU A 196 1.89 25.51 -4.08
N PRO A 197 0.60 25.91 -4.03
CA PRO A 197 0.21 27.17 -3.40
C PRO A 197 0.57 27.24 -1.91
N LYS A 198 0.44 26.11 -1.19
CA LYS A 198 0.80 26.01 0.23
C LYS A 198 2.30 26.15 0.45
N LEU A 199 3.13 25.53 -0.41
CA LEU A 199 4.58 25.67 -0.37
C LEU A 199 5.02 27.09 -0.69
N LEU A 200 4.49 27.69 -1.76
CA LEU A 200 4.81 29.09 -2.12
C LEU A 200 4.49 30.05 -0.98
N LYS A 201 3.35 29.86 -0.31
CA LYS A 201 3.00 30.67 0.88
C LYS A 201 4.01 30.49 2.02
N ASN A 202 4.45 29.26 2.27
CA ASN A 202 5.43 28.96 3.33
C ASN A 202 6.79 29.62 3.07
N PHE A 203 7.20 29.74 1.80
CA PHE A 203 8.44 30.41 1.39
C PHE A 203 8.25 31.90 1.09
N SER A 204 7.05 32.47 1.32
CA SER A 204 6.71 33.88 1.03
C SER A 204 6.91 34.26 -0.45
N ILE A 205 6.74 33.30 -1.37
CA ILE A 205 6.86 33.50 -2.81
C ILE A 205 5.48 33.85 -3.39
N PRO A 206 5.36 34.92 -4.22
CA PRO A 206 4.09 35.23 -4.90
C PRO A 206 3.66 34.10 -5.84
N GLN A 207 2.37 33.74 -5.83
CA GLN A 207 1.84 32.56 -6.55
C GLN A 207 2.09 32.51 -8.06
N LYS A 208 2.37 33.67 -8.70
CA LYS A 208 2.60 33.74 -10.16
C LYS A 208 4.08 33.65 -10.55
N THR A 209 4.98 33.71 -9.59
CA THR A 209 6.42 33.86 -9.82
C THR A 209 7.10 32.52 -10.14
N LEU A 210 6.63 31.42 -9.54
CA LEU A 210 7.17 30.07 -9.76
C LEU A 210 6.08 29.13 -10.22
N ARG A 211 6.37 28.35 -11.28
CA ARG A 211 5.41 27.40 -11.85
C ARG A 211 6.04 26.03 -12.04
N PHE A 212 5.22 24.99 -11.87
CA PHE A 212 5.52 23.63 -12.27
C PHE A 212 4.59 23.27 -13.42
N SER A 213 5.13 22.77 -14.53
CA SER A 213 4.31 22.20 -15.60
C SER A 213 3.69 20.87 -15.13
N GLU A 214 2.61 20.44 -15.77
CA GLU A 214 2.02 19.13 -15.46
C GLU A 214 2.99 17.99 -15.77
N ASP A 215 3.78 18.12 -16.84
CA ASP A 215 4.83 17.17 -17.19
C ASP A 215 5.94 17.11 -16.13
N ALA A 216 6.31 18.25 -15.54
CA ALA A 216 7.28 18.31 -14.45
C ALA A 216 6.77 17.57 -13.21
N ILE A 217 5.52 17.80 -12.80
CA ILE A 217 4.90 17.12 -11.67
C ILE A 217 4.76 15.62 -11.97
N ARG A 218 4.30 15.24 -13.17
CA ARG A 218 4.23 13.86 -13.64
C ARG A 218 5.59 13.18 -13.59
N HIS A 219 6.64 13.87 -14.01
CA HIS A 219 8.00 13.35 -13.97
C HIS A 219 8.47 13.06 -12.54
N ILE A 220 8.19 13.95 -11.56
CA ILE A 220 8.48 13.71 -10.14
C ILE A 220 7.74 12.48 -9.64
N ILE A 221 6.43 12.37 -9.91
CA ILE A 221 5.59 11.26 -9.46
C ILE A 221 6.11 9.92 -10.00
N LEU A 222 6.36 9.86 -11.31
CA LEU A 222 6.73 8.61 -11.97
C LEU A 222 8.16 8.17 -11.66
N ASN A 223 9.10 9.12 -11.49
CA ASN A 223 10.52 8.82 -11.40
C ASN A 223 11.11 8.93 -10.00
N TYR A 224 10.49 9.68 -9.08
CA TYR A 224 11.05 9.93 -7.74
C TYR A 224 10.13 9.56 -6.59
N CYS A 225 8.81 9.42 -6.79
CA CYS A 225 7.90 8.99 -5.72
C CYS A 225 7.80 7.47 -5.68
N HIS A 226 8.22 6.86 -4.57
CA HIS A 226 8.29 5.41 -4.38
C HIS A 226 7.16 4.87 -3.49
N THR A 227 6.44 5.76 -2.79
CA THR A 227 5.39 5.42 -1.85
C THR A 227 4.02 5.90 -2.32
N THR A 228 2.99 5.32 -1.74
CA THR A 228 1.59 5.75 -1.93
C THR A 228 1.35 7.16 -1.39
N GLY A 229 0.26 7.78 -1.82
CA GLY A 229 -0.11 9.13 -1.41
C GLY A 229 0.73 10.23 -2.07
N VAL A 230 0.72 11.40 -1.46
CA VAL A 230 1.37 12.62 -1.99
C VAL A 230 2.47 13.18 -1.06
N ARG A 231 2.88 12.42 -0.02
CA ARG A 231 3.89 12.88 0.94
C ARG A 231 5.25 13.09 0.28
N GLU A 232 5.71 12.13 -0.53
CA GLU A 232 6.97 12.24 -1.26
C GLU A 232 6.91 13.33 -2.35
N LEU A 233 5.80 13.43 -3.07
CA LEU A 233 5.59 14.50 -4.05
C LEU A 233 5.75 15.87 -3.38
N LYS A 234 5.09 16.09 -2.23
CA LYS A 234 5.22 17.33 -1.46
C LYS A 234 6.67 17.58 -1.05
N HIS A 235 7.35 16.57 -0.53
CA HIS A 235 8.74 16.66 -0.09
C HIS A 235 9.68 17.04 -1.25
N HIS A 236 9.56 16.39 -2.40
CA HIS A 236 10.39 16.67 -3.57
C HIS A 236 10.11 18.06 -4.13
N MET A 237 8.85 18.48 -4.22
CA MET A 237 8.52 19.84 -4.63
C MET A 237 9.09 20.89 -3.66
N GLU A 238 9.04 20.63 -2.36
CA GLU A 238 9.62 21.50 -1.32
C GLU A 238 11.14 21.61 -1.48
N LEU A 239 11.85 20.50 -1.72
CA LEU A 239 13.29 20.50 -1.95
C LEU A 239 13.69 21.35 -3.18
N LEU A 240 12.95 21.20 -4.28
CA LEU A 240 13.18 21.99 -5.50
C LEU A 240 12.96 23.47 -5.27
N ILE A 241 11.88 23.84 -4.58
CA ILE A 241 11.59 25.25 -4.24
C ILE A 241 12.66 25.80 -3.30
N ARG A 242 13.09 25.03 -2.30
CA ARG A 242 14.14 25.44 -1.36
C ARG A 242 15.47 25.72 -2.05
N ASN A 243 15.83 24.91 -3.05
CA ASN A 243 17.03 25.14 -3.86
C ASN A 243 16.89 26.42 -4.70
N LEU A 244 15.76 26.63 -5.38
CA LEU A 244 15.51 27.85 -6.16
C LEU A 244 15.59 29.13 -5.30
N VAL A 245 15.07 29.06 -4.08
CA VAL A 245 15.16 30.19 -3.12
C VAL A 245 16.59 30.42 -2.66
N ALA A 246 17.35 29.36 -2.39
CA ALA A 246 18.75 29.46 -1.97
C ALA A 246 19.65 30.07 -3.06
N GLU A 247 19.34 29.86 -4.33
CA GLU A 247 20.07 30.36 -5.48
C GLU A 247 19.51 31.74 -6.00
N ASP A 248 18.41 32.20 -5.42
CA ASP A 248 17.69 33.45 -5.79
C ASP A 248 17.23 33.50 -7.26
N ILE A 249 16.87 32.31 -7.82
CA ILE A 249 16.49 32.13 -9.23
C ILE A 249 15.02 31.80 -9.42
N TYR A 250 14.15 32.05 -8.44
CA TYR A 250 12.74 31.66 -8.47
C TYR A 250 11.83 32.64 -9.22
N GLU A 251 12.28 33.84 -9.55
CA GLU A 251 11.44 34.85 -10.22
C GLU A 251 11.16 34.47 -11.68
N ASN A 252 9.87 34.32 -12.01
CA ASN A 252 9.38 33.91 -13.34
C ASN A 252 9.97 32.58 -13.84
N PHE A 253 10.31 31.68 -12.91
CA PHE A 253 10.91 30.38 -13.23
C PHE A 253 9.85 29.32 -13.49
N VAL A 254 10.05 28.52 -14.55
CA VAL A 254 9.25 27.34 -14.83
C VAL A 254 10.13 26.10 -14.61
N VAL A 255 9.78 25.31 -13.60
CA VAL A 255 10.51 24.09 -13.30
C VAL A 255 10.38 23.10 -14.45
N CYS A 256 11.51 22.73 -15.06
CA CYS A 256 11.60 21.75 -16.15
C CYS A 256 12.16 20.42 -15.64
N ILE A 257 12.07 19.38 -16.49
CA ILE A 257 12.52 18.03 -16.19
C ILE A 257 14.03 17.99 -15.90
N ASP A 258 14.82 18.67 -16.71
CA ASP A 258 16.29 18.67 -16.56
C ASP A 258 16.71 19.28 -15.20
N TYR A 259 16.03 20.35 -14.76
CA TYR A 259 16.27 20.93 -13.45
C TYR A 259 15.91 19.96 -12.32
N ILE A 260 14.77 19.24 -12.43
CA ILE A 260 14.34 18.25 -11.46
C ILE A 260 15.41 17.15 -11.33
N ASP A 261 15.83 16.59 -12.45
CA ASP A 261 16.81 15.49 -12.47
C ASP A 261 18.16 15.97 -11.91
N MET A 262 18.62 17.17 -12.28
CA MET A 262 19.86 17.75 -11.76
C MET A 262 19.84 17.87 -10.23
N ILE A 263 18.80 18.48 -9.66
CA ILE A 263 18.74 18.76 -8.22
C ILE A 263 18.46 17.50 -7.41
N LEU A 264 17.47 16.70 -7.79
CA LEU A 264 17.11 15.51 -7.02
C LEU A 264 18.21 14.45 -7.04
N GLN A 265 18.94 14.30 -8.16
CA GLN A 265 20.12 13.41 -8.23
C GLN A 265 21.30 13.96 -7.42
N HIS A 266 21.55 15.27 -7.46
CA HIS A 266 22.59 15.90 -6.63
C HIS A 266 22.33 15.68 -5.12
N LEU A 267 21.06 15.65 -4.71
CA LEU A 267 20.64 15.33 -3.34
C LEU A 267 20.64 13.82 -3.04
N ASN A 268 21.23 12.98 -3.91
CA ASN A 268 21.25 11.52 -3.77
C ASN A 268 19.85 10.88 -3.68
N LEU A 269 18.83 11.55 -4.20
CA LEU A 269 17.51 10.95 -4.32
C LEU A 269 17.51 10.03 -5.54
N ASN A 270 17.37 8.74 -5.28
CA ASN A 270 17.43 7.73 -6.34
C ASN A 270 16.22 7.85 -7.26
N LYS A 271 16.48 8.24 -8.51
CA LYS A 271 15.51 8.07 -9.59
C LYS A 271 15.12 6.59 -9.68
N LYS A 272 13.85 6.30 -9.92
CA LYS A 272 13.43 4.93 -10.23
C LYS A 272 14.23 4.47 -11.45
N ILE A 273 15.12 3.50 -11.24
CA ILE A 273 15.99 3.01 -12.31
C ILE A 273 15.21 1.93 -13.06
N TYR A 274 14.55 2.32 -14.15
CA TYR A 274 13.90 1.38 -15.05
C TYR A 274 14.83 1.04 -16.25
N THR A 275 16.09 0.67 -15.97
CA THR A 275 16.92 0.07 -17.02
C THR A 275 16.54 -1.39 -17.21
N LYS A 276 16.81 -1.90 -18.41
CA LYS A 276 16.52 -3.31 -18.70
C LYS A 276 17.28 -4.23 -17.74
N GLU A 277 18.54 -3.93 -17.47
CA GLU A 277 19.40 -4.67 -16.55
C GLU A 277 18.83 -4.69 -15.12
N TRP A 278 18.31 -3.55 -14.65
CA TRP A 278 17.72 -3.48 -13.32
C TRP A 278 16.36 -4.20 -13.23
N CYS A 279 15.52 -4.08 -14.27
CA CYS A 279 14.21 -4.74 -14.31
C CYS A 279 14.34 -6.26 -14.48
N GLU A 280 15.30 -6.72 -15.27
CA GLU A 280 15.55 -8.16 -15.49
C GLU A 280 16.32 -8.79 -14.33
N GLY A 281 17.21 -8.02 -13.65
CA GLY A 281 18.08 -8.57 -12.62
C GLY A 281 18.88 -9.76 -13.15
N ASN A 282 18.91 -10.86 -12.40
CA ASN A 282 19.58 -12.10 -12.76
C ASN A 282 18.66 -13.06 -13.54
N PHE A 283 17.81 -12.54 -14.43
CA PHE A 283 16.98 -13.42 -15.26
C PHE A 283 17.84 -14.25 -16.22
N PRO A 284 17.61 -15.57 -16.31
CA PRO A 284 18.40 -16.42 -17.20
C PRO A 284 18.37 -15.90 -18.64
N SER A 285 19.54 -15.77 -19.26
CA SER A 285 19.67 -15.31 -20.64
C SER A 285 19.21 -16.32 -21.69
N VAL A 286 19.04 -17.59 -21.27
CA VAL A 286 18.64 -18.69 -22.15
C VAL A 286 17.12 -18.70 -22.29
N LYS A 287 16.63 -18.34 -23.47
CA LYS A 287 15.22 -18.43 -23.82
C LYS A 287 14.82 -19.87 -24.18
N GLY A 288 13.55 -20.19 -23.97
CA GLY A 288 12.98 -21.47 -24.40
C GLY A 288 13.29 -22.66 -23.51
N LEU A 289 13.73 -22.48 -22.27
CA LEU A 289 13.87 -23.55 -21.31
C LEU A 289 12.56 -23.81 -20.59
N PRO A 290 12.12 -25.08 -20.50
CA PRO A 290 11.01 -25.46 -19.62
C PRO A 290 11.30 -25.16 -18.15
N GLY A 291 10.28 -24.86 -17.38
CA GLY A 291 10.39 -24.64 -15.94
C GLY A 291 10.79 -23.22 -15.53
N ILE A 292 10.95 -22.28 -16.46
CA ILE A 292 11.28 -20.87 -16.14
C ILE A 292 10.07 -19.98 -16.38
N ALA A 293 9.64 -19.27 -15.35
CA ALA A 293 8.57 -18.26 -15.44
C ALA A 293 9.04 -16.89 -14.99
N ARG A 294 8.50 -15.83 -15.58
CA ARG A 294 8.74 -14.44 -15.20
C ARG A 294 7.66 -13.96 -14.23
N ALA A 295 7.96 -13.90 -12.94
CA ALA A 295 7.11 -13.29 -11.94
C ALA A 295 7.33 -11.77 -11.90
N LEU A 296 6.26 -10.99 -11.78
CA LEU A 296 6.34 -9.55 -11.61
C LEU A 296 6.28 -9.18 -10.12
N THR A 297 7.27 -8.44 -9.68
CA THR A 297 7.40 -7.94 -8.31
C THR A 297 7.47 -6.43 -8.29
N VAL A 298 7.21 -5.84 -7.13
CA VAL A 298 7.37 -4.40 -6.90
C VAL A 298 8.07 -4.18 -5.57
N ASN A 299 8.98 -3.23 -5.53
CA ASN A 299 9.64 -2.77 -4.32
C ASN A 299 9.67 -1.23 -4.29
N ARG A 300 10.35 -0.64 -3.31
CA ARG A 300 10.45 0.84 -3.18
C ARG A 300 11.06 1.53 -4.40
N ASN A 301 11.87 0.82 -5.19
CA ASN A 301 12.55 1.38 -6.35
C ASN A 301 11.78 1.15 -7.67
N GLY A 302 10.66 0.46 -7.64
CA GLY A 302 9.79 0.21 -8.81
C GLY A 302 9.51 -1.26 -9.07
N GLY A 303 8.99 -1.56 -10.26
CA GLY A 303 8.65 -2.92 -10.71
C GLY A 303 9.87 -3.68 -11.22
N ARG A 304 9.93 -4.99 -11.00
CA ARG A 304 10.98 -5.89 -11.48
C ARG A 304 10.42 -7.22 -11.97
N CYS A 305 11.15 -7.88 -12.82
CA CYS A 305 10.95 -9.27 -13.22
C CYS A 305 11.85 -10.19 -12.37
N LEU A 306 11.26 -11.21 -11.80
CA LEU A 306 11.95 -12.25 -11.02
C LEU A 306 11.83 -13.58 -11.72
N ALA A 307 12.92 -14.31 -11.89
CA ALA A 307 12.86 -15.67 -12.39
C ALA A 307 12.36 -16.62 -11.27
N VAL A 308 11.37 -17.43 -11.62
CA VAL A 308 10.94 -18.60 -10.87
C VAL A 308 11.35 -19.81 -11.71
N GLU A 309 12.24 -20.61 -11.17
CA GLU A 309 12.84 -21.75 -11.86
C GLU A 309 12.36 -23.04 -11.19
N THR A 310 11.85 -23.98 -11.95
CA THR A 310 11.36 -25.25 -11.45
C THR A 310 12.00 -26.41 -12.21
N VAL A 311 12.42 -27.42 -11.47
CA VAL A 311 12.86 -28.71 -12.02
C VAL A 311 12.10 -29.84 -11.33
N LEU A 312 11.83 -30.90 -12.09
CA LEU A 312 11.29 -32.15 -11.56
C LEU A 312 12.38 -33.19 -11.53
N MET A 313 12.44 -33.94 -10.43
CA MET A 313 13.40 -35.03 -10.21
C MET A 313 12.66 -36.30 -9.78
N PRO A 314 13.16 -37.50 -10.06
CA PRO A 314 12.59 -38.71 -9.53
C PRO A 314 12.53 -38.67 -7.99
N LEU A 315 11.42 -39.13 -7.42
CA LEU A 315 11.20 -39.21 -5.96
C LEU A 315 11.97 -40.40 -5.38
N GLU A 316 12.92 -40.13 -4.49
CA GLU A 316 13.59 -41.14 -3.67
C GLU A 316 12.83 -41.41 -2.38
N PRO A 317 13.03 -42.54 -1.67
CA PRO A 317 12.20 -42.98 -0.54
C PRO A 317 12.15 -42.03 0.67
N LEU A 318 13.07 -41.10 0.80
CA LEU A 318 13.18 -40.14 1.93
C LEU A 318 12.95 -38.69 1.51
N ASP A 319 12.57 -38.45 0.25
CA ASP A 319 12.37 -37.10 -0.25
C ASP A 319 11.04 -36.48 0.18
N ASP A 320 11.05 -35.17 0.43
CA ASP A 320 9.85 -34.37 0.50
C ASP A 320 9.20 -34.22 -0.89
N SER A 321 7.91 -33.86 -0.92
CA SER A 321 7.17 -33.70 -2.17
C SER A 321 7.66 -32.50 -2.98
N PHE A 322 8.25 -31.49 -2.32
CA PHE A 322 8.86 -30.33 -2.99
C PHE A 322 9.94 -29.67 -2.11
N TYR A 323 10.89 -29.02 -2.78
CA TYR A 323 11.92 -28.19 -2.15
C TYR A 323 11.82 -26.77 -2.64
N ILE A 324 12.08 -25.83 -1.73
CA ILE A 324 12.09 -24.39 -2.05
C ILE A 324 13.47 -23.84 -1.70
N THR A 325 14.11 -23.17 -2.65
CA THR A 325 15.37 -22.47 -2.46
C THR A 325 15.23 -20.99 -2.86
N GLY A 326 16.10 -20.14 -2.30
CA GLY A 326 15.98 -18.69 -2.34
C GLY A 326 15.47 -18.15 -1.00
N HIS A 327 15.66 -16.87 -0.76
CA HIS A 327 15.24 -16.24 0.50
C HIS A 327 13.77 -15.82 0.43
N VAL A 328 12.85 -16.68 0.90
CA VAL A 328 11.39 -16.51 0.79
C VAL A 328 10.72 -16.47 2.17
N LYS A 329 9.68 -15.63 2.29
CA LYS A 329 8.79 -15.61 3.45
C LYS A 329 7.72 -16.70 3.35
N GLU A 330 7.05 -16.94 4.47
CA GLU A 330 5.98 -17.92 4.60
C GLU A 330 4.86 -17.74 3.56
N SER A 331 4.49 -16.50 3.22
CA SER A 331 3.47 -16.22 2.20
C SER A 331 3.84 -16.76 0.80
N VAL A 332 5.12 -16.74 0.44
CA VAL A 332 5.59 -17.32 -0.83
C VAL A 332 5.60 -18.85 -0.75
N ARG A 333 6.00 -19.41 0.39
CA ARG A 333 5.95 -20.86 0.64
C ARG A 333 4.53 -21.39 0.47
N GLN A 334 3.54 -20.74 1.08
CA GLN A 334 2.12 -21.09 0.94
C GLN A 334 1.64 -21.00 -0.53
N SER A 335 2.10 -20.00 -1.29
CA SER A 335 1.78 -19.92 -2.72
C SER A 335 2.35 -21.09 -3.52
N VAL A 336 3.54 -21.59 -3.15
CA VAL A 336 4.13 -22.79 -3.74
C VAL A 336 3.29 -24.04 -3.41
N GLU A 337 2.86 -24.19 -2.17
CA GLU A 337 2.02 -25.29 -1.72
C GLU A 337 0.67 -25.32 -2.46
N VAL A 338 0.01 -24.18 -2.55
CA VAL A 338 -1.27 -24.03 -3.27
C VAL A 338 -1.10 -24.41 -4.75
N ALA A 339 -0.06 -23.91 -5.42
CA ALA A 339 0.22 -24.23 -6.81
C ALA A 339 0.50 -25.73 -7.02
N TYR A 340 1.33 -26.31 -6.15
CA TYR A 340 1.68 -27.72 -6.21
C TYR A 340 0.47 -28.64 -6.04
N PHE A 341 -0.35 -28.41 -5.01
CA PHE A 341 -1.52 -29.25 -4.76
C PHE A 341 -2.61 -29.08 -5.85
N PHE A 342 -2.79 -27.85 -6.37
CA PHE A 342 -3.68 -27.64 -7.52
C PHE A 342 -3.23 -28.48 -8.74
N LEU A 343 -1.95 -28.40 -9.12
CA LEU A 343 -1.42 -29.12 -10.28
C LEU A 343 -1.42 -30.64 -10.06
N LYS A 344 -1.04 -31.09 -8.88
CA LYS A 344 -1.05 -32.53 -8.53
C LYS A 344 -2.46 -33.13 -8.57
N LYS A 345 -3.48 -32.35 -8.15
CA LYS A 345 -4.89 -32.77 -8.25
C LYS A 345 -5.35 -32.82 -9.70
N LYS A 346 -5.00 -31.81 -10.50
CA LYS A 346 -5.47 -31.64 -11.86
C LYS A 346 -4.74 -32.54 -12.87
N TYR A 347 -3.42 -32.68 -12.70
CA TYR A 347 -2.54 -33.45 -13.58
C TYR A 347 -1.76 -34.52 -12.81
N PRO A 348 -2.41 -35.51 -12.17
CA PRO A 348 -1.77 -36.44 -11.25
C PRO A 348 -0.64 -37.25 -11.89
N LYS A 349 -0.74 -37.57 -13.18
CA LYS A 349 0.30 -38.34 -13.90
C LYS A 349 1.60 -37.60 -14.04
N LEU A 350 1.55 -36.26 -14.30
CA LEU A 350 2.75 -35.40 -14.48
C LEU A 350 3.59 -35.30 -13.19
N PHE A 351 2.95 -35.41 -12.05
CA PHE A 351 3.61 -35.28 -10.73
C PHE A 351 3.76 -36.63 -10.00
N HIS A 352 3.46 -37.72 -10.68
CA HIS A 352 3.57 -39.05 -10.07
C HIS A 352 5.04 -39.45 -9.88
N LYS A 353 5.43 -39.75 -8.63
CA LYS A 353 6.84 -40.08 -8.27
C LYS A 353 7.85 -39.00 -8.69
N GLN A 354 7.45 -37.78 -8.62
CA GLN A 354 8.33 -36.63 -8.88
C GLN A 354 8.43 -35.75 -7.65
N VAL A 355 9.63 -35.25 -7.41
CA VAL A 355 9.93 -34.16 -6.49
C VAL A 355 10.03 -32.87 -7.28
N VAL A 356 9.36 -31.84 -6.81
CA VAL A 356 9.40 -30.50 -7.41
C VAL A 356 10.41 -29.64 -6.67
N HIS A 357 11.46 -29.17 -7.32
CA HIS A 357 12.38 -28.18 -6.74
C HIS A 357 12.15 -26.84 -7.39
N ILE A 358 11.83 -25.84 -6.58
CA ILE A 358 11.59 -24.48 -7.01
C ILE A 358 12.67 -23.56 -6.47
N HIS A 359 13.27 -22.80 -7.36
CA HIS A 359 14.27 -21.78 -7.03
C HIS A 359 13.77 -20.39 -7.39
N PHE A 360 13.92 -19.44 -6.45
CA PHE A 360 13.70 -18.03 -6.69
C PHE A 360 15.05 -17.33 -6.86
N SER A 361 15.29 -16.75 -8.02
CA SER A 361 16.53 -16.04 -8.33
C SER A 361 16.80 -14.90 -7.32
N GLU A 362 18.06 -14.41 -7.25
CA GLU A 362 18.49 -13.37 -6.31
C GLU A 362 18.30 -13.78 -4.82
N ALA A 363 18.93 -14.87 -4.41
CA ALA A 363 18.78 -15.46 -3.07
C ALA A 363 19.09 -14.50 -1.92
N ALA A 364 19.88 -13.45 -2.13
CA ALA A 364 20.19 -12.43 -1.12
C ALA A 364 18.99 -11.52 -0.78
N ILE A 365 17.99 -11.43 -1.68
CA ILE A 365 16.82 -10.55 -1.50
C ILE A 365 15.66 -11.36 -0.96
N LEU A 366 15.09 -10.93 0.17
CA LEU A 366 13.91 -11.54 0.78
C LEU A 366 12.66 -11.30 -0.10
N LYS A 367 12.04 -12.39 -0.58
CA LYS A 367 10.79 -12.34 -1.33
C LYS A 367 9.62 -12.50 -0.39
N SER A 368 8.62 -11.63 -0.57
CA SER A 368 7.40 -11.61 0.26
C SER A 368 6.19 -11.31 -0.61
N GLY A 369 5.02 -11.79 -0.17
CA GLY A 369 3.75 -11.58 -0.85
C GLY A 369 3.36 -12.76 -1.75
N SER A 370 2.05 -12.97 -1.85
CA SER A 370 1.40 -14.06 -2.61
C SER A 370 1.27 -13.77 -4.11
N SER A 371 1.65 -12.57 -4.55
CA SER A 371 1.43 -12.09 -5.94
C SER A 371 2.18 -12.87 -7.04
N GLY A 372 3.09 -13.75 -6.68
CA GLY A 372 3.82 -14.64 -7.59
C GLY A 372 3.11 -15.96 -7.90
N GLY A 373 1.94 -16.23 -7.34
CA GLY A 373 1.25 -17.52 -7.41
C GLY A 373 1.04 -18.05 -8.83
N THR A 374 0.60 -17.18 -9.74
CA THR A 374 0.42 -17.55 -11.16
C THR A 374 1.73 -17.92 -11.84
N ALA A 375 2.83 -17.19 -11.57
CA ALA A 375 4.15 -17.50 -12.12
C ALA A 375 4.69 -18.84 -11.58
N ILE A 376 4.54 -19.07 -10.28
CA ILE A 376 4.95 -20.31 -9.61
C ILE A 376 4.23 -21.51 -10.24
N LEU A 377 2.90 -21.42 -10.39
CA LEU A 377 2.10 -22.49 -10.99
C LEU A 377 2.54 -22.77 -12.44
N MET A 378 2.72 -21.73 -13.24
CA MET A 378 3.12 -21.86 -14.64
C MET A 378 4.54 -22.40 -14.80
N SER A 379 5.47 -22.02 -13.91
CA SER A 379 6.83 -22.60 -13.87
C SER A 379 6.79 -24.10 -13.62
N MET A 380 6.03 -24.55 -12.61
CA MET A 380 5.86 -25.98 -12.30
C MET A 380 5.22 -26.75 -13.46
N LEU A 381 4.17 -26.22 -14.06
CA LEU A 381 3.50 -26.89 -15.18
C LEU A 381 4.41 -26.97 -16.41
N SER A 382 5.15 -25.90 -16.72
CA SER A 382 6.12 -25.88 -17.80
C SER A 382 7.20 -26.95 -17.63
N ALA A 383 7.75 -27.07 -16.40
CA ALA A 383 8.72 -28.12 -16.08
C ALA A 383 8.14 -29.53 -16.24
N ALA A 384 6.91 -29.75 -15.74
CA ALA A 384 6.23 -31.05 -15.80
C ALA A 384 5.90 -31.47 -17.25
N LEU A 385 5.56 -30.50 -18.10
CA LEU A 385 5.27 -30.76 -19.53
C LEU A 385 6.52 -30.82 -20.40
N GLY A 386 7.68 -30.39 -19.90
CA GLY A 386 8.89 -30.21 -20.71
C GLY A 386 8.72 -29.15 -21.83
N ARG A 387 7.79 -28.19 -21.65
CA ARG A 387 7.43 -27.19 -22.65
C ARG A 387 7.67 -25.77 -22.11
N PRO A 388 8.45 -24.92 -22.81
CA PRO A 388 8.72 -23.56 -22.36
C PRO A 388 7.45 -22.70 -22.38
N LEU A 389 7.44 -21.66 -21.53
CA LEU A 389 6.38 -20.64 -21.47
C LEU A 389 6.59 -19.53 -22.51
N THR A 390 7.83 -19.32 -22.90
CA THR A 390 8.23 -18.29 -23.87
C THR A 390 8.40 -18.92 -25.25
N LYS A 391 7.89 -18.24 -26.28
CA LYS A 391 8.16 -18.59 -27.67
C LYS A 391 9.43 -17.85 -28.14
N GLU A 392 10.01 -18.27 -29.27
CA GLU A 392 11.25 -17.67 -29.79
C GLU A 392 11.17 -16.15 -29.97
N ASP A 393 9.97 -15.66 -30.30
CA ASP A 393 9.74 -14.25 -30.66
C ASP A 393 9.28 -13.36 -29.49
N TYR A 394 8.89 -13.93 -28.34
CA TYR A 394 8.37 -13.12 -27.22
C TYR A 394 8.42 -13.80 -25.86
N ASP A 395 8.61 -12.96 -24.84
CA ASP A 395 8.51 -13.34 -23.43
C ASP A 395 7.13 -13.05 -22.85
N VAL A 396 6.74 -13.82 -21.85
CA VAL A 396 5.52 -13.65 -21.09
C VAL A 396 5.81 -13.42 -19.62
N ALA A 397 5.00 -12.62 -18.95
CA ALA A 397 5.13 -12.36 -17.53
C ALA A 397 3.79 -12.56 -16.81
N PHE A 398 3.87 -12.88 -15.52
CA PHE A 398 2.72 -13.26 -14.71
C PHE A 398 2.71 -12.50 -13.39
N THR A 399 1.52 -12.10 -12.95
CA THR A 399 1.27 -11.69 -11.57
C THR A 399 -0.17 -12.02 -11.19
N GLY A 400 -0.36 -12.50 -9.98
CA GLY A 400 -1.67 -12.86 -9.43
C GLY A 400 -1.49 -13.80 -8.25
N GLU A 401 -2.30 -13.60 -7.22
CA GLU A 401 -2.49 -14.55 -6.13
C GLU A 401 -3.43 -15.67 -6.60
N ILE A 402 -3.20 -16.90 -6.16
CA ILE A 402 -4.02 -18.04 -6.53
C ILE A 402 -4.59 -18.74 -5.31
N ASP A 403 -5.79 -19.27 -5.44
CA ASP A 403 -6.36 -20.22 -4.47
C ASP A 403 -6.21 -21.68 -4.91
N ILE A 404 -6.56 -22.59 -4.02
CA ILE A 404 -6.46 -24.04 -4.25
C ILE A 404 -7.44 -24.56 -5.32
N MET A 405 -8.42 -23.74 -5.71
CA MET A 405 -9.36 -24.05 -6.79
C MET A 405 -8.92 -23.51 -8.14
N GLY A 406 -7.83 -22.70 -8.16
CA GLY A 406 -7.28 -22.07 -9.36
C GLY A 406 -7.83 -20.69 -9.67
N GLY A 407 -8.59 -20.08 -8.77
CA GLY A 407 -9.02 -18.69 -8.86
C GLY A 407 -7.83 -17.74 -8.80
N VAL A 408 -7.87 -16.64 -9.56
CA VAL A 408 -6.82 -15.62 -9.60
C VAL A 408 -7.35 -14.33 -9.00
N PHE A 409 -6.63 -13.79 -7.99
CA PHE A 409 -7.04 -12.65 -7.17
C PHE A 409 -6.14 -11.45 -7.34
N GLU A 410 -6.69 -10.28 -7.02
CA GLU A 410 -6.02 -8.99 -7.17
C GLU A 410 -4.74 -8.86 -6.33
N VAL A 411 -3.78 -8.10 -6.87
CA VAL A 411 -2.48 -7.85 -6.26
C VAL A 411 -2.08 -6.38 -6.39
N GLY A 412 -1.13 -5.93 -5.56
CA GLY A 412 -0.66 -4.55 -5.59
C GLY A 412 0.39 -4.26 -6.66
N GLY A 413 0.58 -2.95 -6.97
CA GLY A 413 1.68 -2.43 -7.80
C GLY A 413 1.59 -2.81 -9.28
N ILE A 414 0.39 -2.91 -9.84
CA ILE A 414 0.19 -3.35 -11.22
C ILE A 414 0.81 -2.40 -12.26
N PRO A 415 0.68 -1.07 -12.18
CA PRO A 415 1.30 -0.17 -13.15
C PRO A 415 2.82 -0.36 -13.23
N GLU A 416 3.50 -0.43 -12.09
CA GLU A 416 4.95 -0.64 -12.00
C GLU A 416 5.36 -2.01 -12.54
N LYS A 417 4.58 -3.05 -12.27
CA LYS A 417 4.79 -4.41 -12.75
C LYS A 417 4.67 -4.49 -14.28
N ILE A 418 3.62 -3.89 -14.85
CA ILE A 418 3.43 -3.83 -16.30
C ILE A 418 4.58 -3.06 -16.96
N PHE A 419 4.99 -1.94 -16.37
CA PHE A 419 6.09 -1.13 -16.89
C PHE A 419 7.41 -1.93 -16.92
N ALA A 420 7.73 -2.64 -15.84
CA ALA A 420 8.90 -3.52 -15.81
C ALA A 420 8.84 -4.64 -16.86
N ALA A 421 7.67 -5.26 -17.05
CA ALA A 421 7.49 -6.28 -18.07
C ALA A 421 7.75 -5.75 -19.49
N LYS A 422 7.28 -4.52 -19.79
CA LYS A 422 7.55 -3.84 -21.08
C LYS A 422 9.04 -3.62 -21.31
N ILE A 423 9.74 -3.09 -20.32
CA ILE A 423 11.20 -2.85 -20.40
C ILE A 423 11.96 -4.16 -20.61
N CYS A 424 11.51 -5.25 -19.97
CA CYS A 424 12.08 -6.58 -20.16
C CYS A 424 11.70 -7.23 -21.51
N GLY A 425 10.93 -6.55 -22.35
CA GLY A 425 10.55 -7.04 -23.69
C GLY A 425 9.42 -8.07 -23.69
N CYS A 426 8.65 -8.18 -22.59
CA CYS A 426 7.48 -9.04 -22.54
C CYS A 426 6.41 -8.54 -23.51
N LYS A 427 5.87 -9.45 -24.32
CA LYS A 427 4.78 -9.14 -25.28
C LYS A 427 3.41 -9.43 -24.71
N LYS A 428 3.34 -10.29 -23.67
CA LYS A 428 2.10 -10.62 -22.97
C LYS A 428 2.33 -10.54 -21.46
N VAL A 429 1.38 -9.95 -20.74
CA VAL A 429 1.35 -9.92 -19.28
C VAL A 429 0.00 -10.41 -18.80
N PHE A 430 0.00 -11.45 -17.96
CA PHE A 430 -1.20 -11.99 -17.34
C PHE A 430 -1.41 -11.33 -15.98
N ILE A 431 -2.58 -10.72 -15.78
CA ILE A 431 -2.96 -10.04 -14.54
C ILE A 431 -4.36 -10.43 -14.08
N PRO A 432 -4.69 -10.33 -12.78
CA PRO A 432 -6.05 -10.58 -12.32
C PRO A 432 -7.06 -9.65 -12.96
N LEU A 433 -8.26 -10.16 -13.28
CA LEU A 433 -9.34 -9.36 -13.90
C LEU A 433 -9.74 -8.17 -13.03
N GLN A 434 -9.76 -8.34 -11.68
CA GLN A 434 -10.08 -7.26 -10.76
C GLN A 434 -9.10 -6.08 -10.92
N ASN A 435 -7.81 -6.37 -11.08
CA ASN A 435 -6.80 -5.35 -11.37
C ASN A 435 -6.99 -4.72 -12.76
N TYR A 436 -7.26 -5.53 -13.79
CA TYR A 436 -7.49 -5.02 -15.14
C TYR A 436 -8.64 -4.02 -15.20
N ASN A 437 -9.74 -4.27 -14.49
CA ASN A 437 -10.89 -3.36 -14.46
C ASN A 437 -10.57 -2.00 -13.82
N LYS A 438 -9.56 -1.94 -12.97
CA LYS A 438 -9.09 -0.71 -12.29
C LYS A 438 -7.99 0.03 -13.06
N LEU A 439 -7.50 -0.52 -14.19
CA LEU A 439 -6.46 0.11 -15.00
C LEU A 439 -7.02 1.24 -15.86
N ASP A 440 -6.17 2.25 -16.07
CA ASP A 440 -6.43 3.34 -17.00
C ASP A 440 -6.55 2.82 -18.44
N GLU A 441 -7.42 3.45 -19.22
CA GLU A 441 -7.67 3.07 -20.63
C GLU A 441 -6.42 3.19 -21.51
N GLU A 442 -5.51 4.09 -21.17
CA GLU A 442 -4.24 4.27 -21.88
C GLU A 442 -3.34 3.02 -21.72
N LEU A 443 -3.22 2.51 -20.50
CA LEU A 443 -2.46 1.27 -20.24
C LEU A 443 -3.09 0.05 -20.91
N LYS A 444 -4.43 -0.03 -20.96
CA LYS A 444 -5.16 -1.12 -21.63
C LYS A 444 -4.95 -1.15 -23.15
N ARG A 445 -4.77 0.02 -23.77
CA ARG A 445 -4.61 0.17 -25.23
C ARG A 445 -3.17 0.05 -25.72
N ASP A 446 -2.22 -0.11 -24.84
CA ASP A 446 -0.80 -0.20 -25.20
C ASP A 446 -0.50 -1.47 -26.01
N ILE A 447 -0.11 -1.26 -27.27
CA ILE A 447 0.15 -2.34 -28.23
C ILE A 447 1.51 -2.99 -28.00
N SER A 448 2.43 -2.33 -27.28
CA SER A 448 3.80 -2.83 -27.07
C SER A 448 3.83 -4.09 -26.20
N CYS A 449 2.87 -4.23 -25.29
CA CYS A 449 2.74 -5.37 -24.40
C CYS A 449 1.24 -5.66 -24.13
N LYS A 450 0.73 -6.76 -24.65
CA LYS A 450 -0.69 -7.14 -24.49
C LYS A 450 -0.96 -7.55 -23.04
N ILE A 451 -1.86 -6.83 -22.39
CA ILE A 451 -2.33 -7.15 -21.04
C ILE A 451 -3.51 -8.12 -21.15
N ILE A 452 -3.39 -9.28 -20.53
CA ILE A 452 -4.39 -10.35 -20.56
C ILE A 452 -5.01 -10.49 -19.17
N PRO A 453 -6.29 -10.08 -19.00
CA PRO A 453 -7.00 -10.27 -17.75
C PRO A 453 -7.41 -11.72 -17.58
N VAL A 454 -7.25 -12.27 -16.37
CA VAL A 454 -7.62 -13.65 -16.05
C VAL A 454 -8.35 -13.74 -14.72
N LYS A 455 -9.33 -14.64 -14.64
CA LYS A 455 -10.06 -14.99 -13.41
C LYS A 455 -9.62 -16.32 -12.83
N HIS A 456 -9.10 -17.19 -13.69
CA HIS A 456 -8.74 -18.56 -13.35
C HIS A 456 -7.44 -18.96 -14.07
N VAL A 457 -6.59 -19.73 -13.42
CA VAL A 457 -5.31 -20.21 -13.98
C VAL A 457 -5.48 -21.02 -15.26
N GLN A 458 -6.64 -21.63 -15.47
CA GLN A 458 -6.96 -22.39 -16.67
C GLN A 458 -6.90 -21.51 -17.93
N GLU A 459 -7.36 -20.26 -17.84
CA GLU A 459 -7.31 -19.30 -18.95
C GLU A 459 -5.86 -19.00 -19.37
N ILE A 460 -4.93 -18.97 -18.40
CA ILE A 460 -3.50 -18.78 -18.67
C ILE A 460 -2.94 -20.02 -19.42
N ILE A 461 -3.30 -21.21 -18.95
CA ILE A 461 -2.83 -22.48 -19.54
C ILE A 461 -3.30 -22.60 -20.99
N GLU A 462 -4.56 -22.30 -21.26
CA GLU A 462 -5.16 -22.36 -22.61
C GLU A 462 -4.52 -21.32 -23.55
N GLU A 463 -4.32 -20.09 -23.09
CA GLU A 463 -3.69 -19.03 -23.90
C GLU A 463 -2.21 -19.32 -24.24
N ILE A 464 -1.46 -19.95 -23.32
CA ILE A 464 -0.02 -20.23 -23.53
C ILE A 464 0.18 -21.45 -24.41
N TYR A 465 -0.57 -22.53 -24.14
CA TYR A 465 -0.37 -23.81 -24.82
C TYR A 465 -1.30 -24.04 -26.01
N GLU A 466 -2.23 -23.11 -26.27
CA GLU A 466 -3.21 -23.17 -27.39
C GLU A 466 -3.98 -24.51 -27.45
N VAL A 467 -4.26 -25.11 -26.29
CA VAL A 467 -4.89 -26.43 -26.19
C VAL A 467 -6.05 -26.37 -25.21
N GLN A 468 -7.20 -26.91 -25.60
CA GLN A 468 -8.29 -27.14 -24.64
C GLN A 468 -7.81 -28.14 -23.56
N ALA A 469 -8.22 -27.92 -22.31
CA ALA A 469 -7.77 -28.67 -21.14
C ALA A 469 -7.84 -30.21 -21.28
N ASP A 470 -8.83 -30.70 -22.00
CA ASP A 470 -9.10 -32.13 -22.18
C ASP A 470 -8.03 -32.86 -23.01
N VAL A 471 -7.24 -32.17 -23.82
CA VAL A 471 -6.18 -32.75 -24.64
C VAL A 471 -4.87 -32.97 -23.89
N MET A 472 -4.64 -32.17 -22.81
CA MET A 472 -3.45 -32.33 -21.97
C MET A 472 -3.52 -33.57 -21.06
N GLU A 473 -4.73 -34.01 -20.67
CA GLU A 473 -4.91 -35.22 -19.85
C GLU A 473 -4.65 -36.54 -20.62
N GLN A 474 -4.75 -36.49 -21.95
CA GLN A 474 -4.56 -37.69 -22.79
C GLN A 474 -3.12 -37.96 -23.21
N ASN A 475 -2.26 -36.93 -23.23
CA ASN A 475 -0.88 -37.01 -23.74
C ASN A 475 0.21 -36.95 -22.63
N GLY A 476 -0.19 -37.02 -21.34
CA GLY A 476 0.73 -37.03 -20.18
C GLY A 476 0.87 -38.40 -19.51
#